data_716fca06dda893dacd5b723c665df936
#
_entry.id   716fca06dda893dacd5b723c665df936
#
_cell.length_a   1.000
_cell.length_b   1.000
_cell.length_c   1.000
_cell.angle_alpha   90.00
_cell.angle_beta   90.00
_cell.angle_gamma   90.00
#
_symmetry.space_group_name_H-M   'P 1'
#
loop_
_entity.id
_entity.type
_entity.pdbx_description
1 polymer ?
#
loop_
_entity_poly.entity_id
_entity_poly.type
_entity_poly.pdbx_seq_one_letter_code
_entity_poly.pdbx_strand_id
1 'polypeptide(L)'
;MYQFCFSAIGCFFMLEHLKIHFGFDAFRPLQEEIMTAVLARQDTLVLMPTGGGKSLCYQLPALLFDGLTLVVSPLIALMKDQVDALQANGVAAAYLNSSQSP
;
A
#
# COMPACT_ATOMS: atom_id res chain seq x y z
N MET A 1 24.79 8.07 -4.13
CA MET A 1 25.39 7.13 -3.17
C MET A 1 24.55 7.02 -1.90
N TYR A 2 24.19 8.11 -1.35
CA TYR A 2 23.38 8.24 -0.16
C TYR A 2 22.01 7.58 -0.31
N GLN A 3 21.33 7.88 -1.40
CA GLN A 3 20.01 7.31 -1.70
C GLN A 3 20.07 5.81 -1.95
N PHE A 4 21.17 5.32 -2.47
CA PHE A 4 21.31 3.92 -2.78
C PHE A 4 21.36 3.05 -1.51
N CYS A 5 22.16 3.44 -0.51
CA CYS A 5 22.23 2.70 0.76
C CYS A 5 20.89 2.75 1.50
N PHE A 6 20.24 3.90 1.49
CA PHE A 6 18.92 4.06 2.11
C PHE A 6 17.86 3.21 1.41
N SER A 7 17.89 3.18 0.08
CA SER A 7 16.99 2.35 -0.70
C SER A 7 17.14 0.86 -0.41
N ALA A 8 18.37 0.40 -0.24
CA ALA A 8 18.62 -1.03 0.04
C ALA A 8 18.03 -1.45 1.39
N ILE A 9 18.22 -0.62 2.42
CA ILE A 9 17.65 -0.87 3.74
C ILE A 9 16.13 -0.79 3.69
N GLY A 10 15.60 0.22 3.03
CA GLY A 10 14.16 0.41 2.88
C GLY A 10 13.51 -0.74 2.12
N CYS A 11 14.15 -1.23 1.08
CA CYS A 11 13.68 -2.36 0.29
C CYS A 11 13.59 -3.63 1.15
N PHE A 12 14.61 -3.93 1.93
CA PHE A 12 14.60 -5.09 2.82
C PHE A 12 13.48 -5.00 3.85
N PHE A 13 13.30 -3.83 4.44
CA PHE A 13 12.25 -3.57 5.41
C PHE A 13 10.86 -3.73 4.81
N MET A 14 10.64 -3.19 3.61
CA MET A 14 9.38 -3.34 2.88
C MET A 14 9.10 -4.80 2.55
N LEU A 15 10.10 -5.55 2.12
CA LEU A 15 9.94 -6.95 1.76
C LEU A 15 9.54 -7.79 2.96
N GLU A 16 10.09 -7.50 4.13
CA GLU A 16 9.72 -8.17 5.37
C GLU A 16 8.24 -7.96 5.69
N HIS A 17 7.76 -6.72 5.62
CA HIS A 17 6.36 -6.39 5.84
C HIS A 17 5.44 -7.00 4.77
N LEU A 18 5.93 -7.08 3.54
CA LEU A 18 5.19 -7.73 2.46
C LEU A 18 4.91 -9.19 2.79
N LYS A 19 5.90 -9.90 3.30
CA LYS A 19 5.74 -11.29 3.70
C LYS A 19 4.80 -11.45 4.89
N ILE A 20 4.97 -10.62 5.90
CA ILE A 20 4.21 -10.73 7.16
C ILE A 20 2.73 -10.41 6.95
N HIS A 21 2.42 -9.33 6.25
CA HIS A 21 1.05 -8.84 6.15
C HIS A 21 0.31 -9.31 4.90
N PHE A 22 1.01 -9.59 3.82
CA PHE A 22 0.39 -9.92 2.54
C PHE A 22 0.74 -11.29 2.00
N GLY A 23 1.75 -11.94 2.59
CA GLY A 23 2.12 -13.31 2.21
C GLY A 23 2.86 -13.45 0.88
N PHE A 24 3.37 -12.37 0.34
CA PHE A 24 4.14 -12.39 -0.90
C PHE A 24 5.64 -12.40 -0.63
N ASP A 25 6.39 -13.13 -1.44
CA ASP A 25 7.84 -13.27 -1.28
C ASP A 25 8.64 -12.23 -2.07
N ALA A 26 8.02 -11.60 -3.06
CA ALA A 26 8.70 -10.65 -3.92
C ALA A 26 7.72 -9.59 -4.43
N PHE A 27 8.28 -8.44 -4.80
CA PHE A 27 7.51 -7.37 -5.44
C PHE A 27 7.30 -7.67 -6.93
N ARG A 28 6.16 -7.25 -7.45
CA ARG A 28 5.92 -7.19 -8.89
C ARG A 28 6.69 -6.02 -9.49
N PRO A 29 6.91 -6.02 -10.83
CA PRO A 29 7.56 -4.89 -11.50
C PRO A 29 6.91 -3.56 -11.11
N LEU A 30 7.71 -2.55 -10.89
CA LEU A 30 7.35 -1.19 -10.49
C LEU A 30 6.87 -1.01 -9.06
N GLN A 31 6.43 -2.04 -8.36
CA GLN A 31 5.91 -1.90 -6.99
C GLN A 31 6.96 -1.32 -6.05
N GLU A 32 8.16 -1.87 -6.05
CA GLU A 32 9.23 -1.41 -5.17
C GLU A 32 9.59 0.04 -5.44
N GLU A 33 9.72 0.41 -6.71
CA GLU A 33 10.05 1.77 -7.12
C GLU A 33 8.96 2.76 -6.68
N ILE A 34 7.70 2.41 -6.88
CA ILE A 34 6.56 3.23 -6.47
C ILE A 34 6.54 3.41 -4.96
N MET A 35 6.66 2.32 -4.21
CA MET A 35 6.61 2.39 -2.76
C MET A 35 7.80 3.15 -2.17
N THR A 36 8.98 3.03 -2.78
CA THR A 36 10.14 3.81 -2.38
C THR A 36 9.88 5.31 -2.52
N ALA A 37 9.29 5.73 -3.64
CA ALA A 37 8.94 7.13 -3.85
C ALA A 37 7.90 7.61 -2.85
N VAL A 38 6.88 6.81 -2.58
CA VAL A 38 5.83 7.15 -1.61
C VAL A 38 6.42 7.26 -0.20
N LEU A 39 7.27 6.34 0.21
CA LEU A 39 7.90 6.38 1.52
C LEU A 39 8.86 7.56 1.67
N ALA A 40 9.44 8.04 0.58
CA ALA A 40 10.24 9.26 0.55
C ALA A 40 9.38 10.53 0.58
N ARG A 41 8.06 10.39 0.72
CA ARG A 41 7.07 11.48 0.76
C ARG A 41 7.04 12.30 -0.50
N GLN A 42 7.29 11.65 -1.64
CA GLN A 42 7.20 12.26 -2.96
C GLN A 42 5.81 12.04 -3.53
N ASP A 43 5.24 13.08 -4.13
CA ASP A 43 3.99 12.95 -4.87
C ASP A 43 4.24 12.04 -6.07
N THR A 44 3.38 11.03 -6.25
CA THR A 44 3.63 9.98 -7.23
C THR A 44 2.37 9.70 -8.03
N LEU A 45 2.46 9.80 -9.34
CA LEU A 45 1.40 9.40 -10.26
C LEU A 45 1.76 8.03 -10.85
N VAL A 46 0.86 7.07 -10.70
CA VAL A 46 1.09 5.68 -11.10
C VAL A 46 0.06 5.26 -12.13
N LEU A 47 0.54 4.80 -13.28
CA LEU A 47 -0.29 4.22 -14.33
C LEU A 47 0.08 2.74 -14.46
N MET A 48 -0.80 1.88 -13.98
CA MET A 48 -0.61 0.43 -14.04
C MET A 48 -1.86 -0.25 -14.58
N PRO A 49 -1.71 -1.35 -15.32
CA PRO A 49 -2.87 -2.10 -15.79
C PRO A 49 -3.61 -2.76 -14.63
N THR A 50 -4.88 -3.06 -14.84
CA THR A 50 -5.68 -3.83 -13.90
C THR A 50 -5.00 -5.17 -13.62
N GLY A 51 -4.90 -5.54 -12.34
CA GLY A 51 -4.20 -6.76 -11.94
C GLY A 51 -2.69 -6.60 -11.77
N GLY A 52 -2.16 -5.38 -11.90
CA GLY A 52 -0.74 -5.11 -11.72
C GLY A 52 -0.30 -4.96 -10.26
N GLY A 53 -1.22 -5.11 -9.30
CA GLY A 53 -0.89 -4.97 -7.90
C GLY A 53 -0.90 -3.53 -7.40
N LYS A 54 -1.77 -2.68 -7.95
CA LYS A 54 -1.85 -1.25 -7.59
C LYS A 54 -2.16 -1.01 -6.12
N SER A 55 -3.04 -1.81 -5.55
CA SER A 55 -3.48 -1.62 -4.17
C SER A 55 -2.33 -1.70 -3.18
N LEU A 56 -1.41 -2.61 -3.39
CA LEU A 56 -0.26 -2.81 -2.52
C LEU A 56 0.63 -1.57 -2.48
N CYS A 57 0.69 -0.82 -3.57
CA CYS A 57 1.53 0.38 -3.68
C CYS A 57 1.17 1.47 -2.68
N TYR A 58 -0.07 1.51 -2.19
CA TYR A 58 -0.45 2.42 -1.11
C TYR A 58 -0.73 1.70 0.21
N GLN A 59 -1.13 0.43 0.18
CA GLN A 59 -1.44 -0.31 1.41
C GLN A 59 -0.20 -0.62 2.23
N LEU A 60 0.87 -1.07 1.60
CA LEU A 60 2.10 -1.37 2.31
C LEU A 60 2.77 -0.11 2.88
N PRO A 61 2.93 0.99 2.13
CA PRO A 61 3.43 2.23 2.71
C PRO A 61 2.56 2.75 3.86
N ALA A 62 1.24 2.57 3.80
CA ALA A 62 0.34 2.98 4.87
C ALA A 62 0.67 2.30 6.19
N LEU A 63 1.11 1.05 6.16
CA LEU A 63 1.52 0.32 7.37
C LEU A 63 2.85 0.82 7.92
N LEU A 64 3.68 1.39 7.09
CA LEU A 64 5.02 1.86 7.46
C LEU A 64 5.04 3.32 7.91
N PHE A 65 4.00 4.09 7.56
CA PHE A 65 3.86 5.45 8.03
C PHE A 65 3.22 5.49 9.41
N ASP A 66 3.65 6.45 10.22
CA ASP A 66 2.95 6.80 11.44
C ASP A 66 1.72 7.64 11.09
N GLY A 67 0.62 7.41 11.80
CA GLY A 67 -0.59 8.18 11.64
C GLY A 67 -1.61 7.53 10.71
N LEU A 68 -2.47 8.34 10.12
CA LEU A 68 -3.58 7.91 9.31
C LEU A 68 -3.28 8.05 7.82
N THR A 69 -3.52 6.98 7.06
CA THR A 69 -3.48 7.04 5.61
C THR A 69 -4.90 7.05 5.06
N LEU A 70 -5.19 8.03 4.22
CA LEU A 70 -6.51 8.21 3.62
C LEU A 70 -6.48 7.76 2.16
N VAL A 71 -7.38 6.86 1.81
CA VAL A 71 -7.52 6.37 0.43
C VAL A 71 -8.87 6.80 -0.11
N VAL A 72 -8.86 7.49 -1.24
CA VAL A 72 -10.09 7.96 -1.90
C VAL A 72 -10.36 7.09 -3.11
N SER A 73 -11.55 6.51 -3.17
CA SER A 73 -11.97 5.66 -4.29
C SER A 73 -13.41 5.97 -4.69
N PRO A 74 -13.71 6.02 -5.98
CA PRO A 74 -15.10 6.20 -6.45
C PRO A 74 -15.92 4.90 -6.40
N LEU A 75 -15.31 3.75 -6.13
CA LEU A 75 -15.94 2.44 -6.21
C LEU A 75 -16.23 1.89 -4.82
N ILE A 76 -17.50 1.98 -4.40
CA ILE A 76 -17.94 1.55 -3.07
C ILE A 76 -17.68 0.06 -2.82
N ALA A 77 -17.98 -0.79 -3.79
CA ALA A 77 -17.76 -2.23 -3.66
C ALA A 77 -16.28 -2.57 -3.48
N LEU A 78 -15.41 -1.88 -4.21
CA LEU A 78 -13.96 -2.05 -4.09
C LEU A 78 -13.44 -1.62 -2.72
N MET A 79 -13.99 -0.52 -2.17
CA MET A 79 -13.62 -0.07 -0.82
C MET A 79 -13.88 -1.14 0.21
N LYS A 80 -15.07 -1.73 0.18
CA LYS A 80 -15.44 -2.80 1.13
C LYS A 80 -14.51 -4.00 0.98
N ASP A 81 -14.27 -4.45 -0.24
CA ASP A 81 -13.42 -5.61 -0.50
C ASP A 81 -12.00 -5.38 -0.01
N GLN A 82 -11.45 -4.21 -0.23
CA GLN A 82 -10.10 -3.87 0.24
C GLN A 82 -10.02 -3.82 1.76
N VAL A 83 -11.00 -3.21 2.41
CA VAL A 83 -11.02 -3.13 3.88
C VAL A 83 -11.17 -4.52 4.49
N ASP A 84 -12.06 -5.34 3.94
CA ASP A 84 -12.26 -6.71 4.44
C ASP A 84 -10.97 -7.53 4.31
N ALA A 85 -10.26 -7.41 3.20
CA ALA A 85 -8.99 -8.09 2.97
C ALA A 85 -7.90 -7.62 3.93
N LEU A 86 -7.81 -6.32 4.17
CA LEU A 86 -6.84 -5.75 5.11
C LEU A 86 -7.12 -6.19 6.54
N GLN A 87 -8.38 -6.17 6.96
CA GLN A 87 -8.77 -6.64 8.29
C GLN A 87 -8.46 -8.13 8.47
N ALA A 88 -8.66 -8.94 7.45
CA ALA A 88 -8.31 -10.34 7.48
C ALA A 88 -6.80 -10.57 7.65
N ASN A 89 -5.99 -9.63 7.18
CA ASN A 89 -4.53 -9.66 7.34
C ASN A 89 -4.05 -8.97 8.64
N GLY A 90 -4.97 -8.62 9.53
CA GLY A 90 -4.62 -8.01 10.81
C GLY A 90 -4.33 -6.50 10.75
N VAL A 91 -4.71 -5.84 9.67
CA VAL A 91 -4.50 -4.41 9.50
C VAL A 91 -5.73 -3.63 9.96
N ALA A 92 -5.52 -2.58 10.74
CA ALA A 92 -6.60 -1.69 11.16
C ALA A 92 -7.04 -0.83 9.97
N ALA A 93 -8.23 -1.10 9.46
CA ALA A 93 -8.78 -0.40 8.31
C ALA A 93 -10.28 -0.22 8.46
N ALA A 94 -10.79 0.87 7.92
CA ALA A 94 -12.22 1.17 7.91
C ALA A 94 -12.57 1.93 6.64
N TYR A 95 -13.85 1.98 6.31
CA TYR A 95 -14.32 2.76 5.16
C TYR A 95 -15.49 3.65 5.55
N LEU A 96 -15.65 4.71 4.78
CA LEU A 96 -16.73 5.66 4.92
C LEU A 96 -17.25 5.99 3.53
N ASN A 97 -18.56 5.84 3.30
CA ASN A 97 -19.15 6.14 2.01
C ASN A 97 -20.65 6.46 2.16
N SER A 98 -21.29 6.82 1.06
CA SER A 98 -22.68 7.25 1.06
C SER A 98 -23.69 6.14 1.33
N SER A 99 -23.29 4.88 1.28
CA SER A 99 -24.18 3.75 1.56
C SER A 99 -24.29 3.44 3.05
N GLN A 100 -23.47 4.06 3.89
CA GLN A 100 -23.48 3.86 5.33
C GLN A 100 -24.50 4.76 6.00
N SER A 101 -25.17 4.23 7.02
CA SER A 101 -26.03 5.05 7.87
C SER A 101 -25.20 6.04 8.68
N PRO A 102 -25.72 7.25 8.90
CA PRO A 102 -25.05 8.23 9.74
C PRO A 102 -24.82 7.70 11.16
#